data_189d173e1b7ba4db07af72ff56845a84
#
_entry.id   189d173e1b7ba4db07af72ff56845a84
#
_cell.length_a   1.000
_cell.length_b   1.000
_cell.length_c   1.000
_cell.angle_alpha   90.00
_cell.angle_beta   90.00
_cell.angle_gamma   90.00
#
_symmetry.space_group_name_H-M   'P 1'
#
loop_
_entity.id
_entity.type
_entity.pdbx_description
1 polymer ?
#
loop_
_entity_poly.entity_id
_entity_poly.type
_entity_poly.pdbx_seq_one_letter_code
_entity_poly.pdbx_strand_id
1 'polypeptide(L)'
;MPSIVWTEYLNYRLELRGFDLARLEHIVRHSSERYVDTETGRTVVVGRHDKQLVMIPYDVDEETVTPVTVHVITRQQTRFRLQTGRFTI
;
A
#
# COMPACT_ATOMS: atom_id res chain seq x y z
N MET A 1 5.24 -16.47 6.94
CA MET A 1 5.07 -15.09 6.48
C MET A 1 5.41 -15.01 5.01
N PRO A 2 4.59 -14.36 4.20
CA PRO A 2 4.91 -14.19 2.79
C PRO A 2 6.14 -13.32 2.60
N SER A 3 6.87 -13.58 1.51
CA SER A 3 7.99 -12.74 1.12
C SER A 3 7.46 -11.47 0.46
N ILE A 4 8.07 -10.34 0.76
CA ILE A 4 7.74 -9.07 0.10
C ILE A 4 8.85 -8.77 -0.90
N VAL A 5 8.48 -8.57 -2.15
CA VAL A 5 9.42 -8.26 -3.22
C VAL A 5 9.24 -6.81 -3.64
N TRP A 6 10.27 -6.01 -3.45
CA TRP A 6 10.32 -4.63 -3.92
C TRP A 6 11.09 -4.62 -5.23
N THR A 7 10.43 -4.28 -6.33
CA THR A 7 11.12 -4.21 -7.61
C THR A 7 12.20 -3.13 -7.56
N GLU A 8 13.26 -3.29 -8.35
CA GLU A 8 14.35 -2.30 -8.40
C GLU A 8 13.82 -0.92 -8.79
N TYR A 9 12.89 -0.89 -9.75
CA TYR A 9 12.30 0.36 -10.21
C TYR A 9 11.54 1.07 -9.09
N LEU A 10 10.69 0.33 -8.39
CA LEU A 10 9.92 0.93 -7.29
C LEU A 10 10.82 1.37 -6.15
N ASN A 11 11.80 0.56 -5.78
CA ASN A 11 12.76 0.90 -4.73
C ASN A 11 13.48 2.21 -5.05
N TYR A 12 13.95 2.35 -6.29
CA TYR A 12 14.59 3.57 -6.76
C TYR A 12 13.66 4.78 -6.64
N ARG A 13 12.39 4.64 -7.09
CA ARG A 13 11.40 5.71 -7.02
C ARG A 13 11.10 6.11 -5.58
N LEU A 14 11.00 5.15 -4.68
CA LEU A 14 10.71 5.41 -3.27
C LEU A 14 11.86 6.13 -2.58
N GLU A 15 13.09 5.77 -2.89
CA GLU A 15 14.27 6.48 -2.37
C GLU A 15 14.27 7.94 -2.82
N LEU A 16 13.99 8.20 -4.09
CA LEU A 16 13.92 9.56 -4.61
C LEU A 16 12.85 10.39 -3.90
N ARG A 17 11.76 9.77 -3.47
CA ARG A 17 10.67 10.44 -2.79
C ARG A 17 10.87 10.53 -1.28
N GLY A 18 11.97 10.01 -0.78
CA GLY A 18 12.31 10.08 0.64
C GLY A 18 11.57 9.09 1.54
N PHE A 19 11.03 8.00 0.99
CA PHE A 19 10.40 6.97 1.79
C PHE A 19 11.43 6.03 2.40
N ASP A 20 11.15 5.60 3.63
CA ASP A 20 11.94 4.58 4.31
C ASP A 20 11.34 3.21 4.00
N LEU A 21 12.07 2.38 3.29
CA LEU A 21 11.60 1.07 2.84
C LEU A 21 11.24 0.17 4.02
N ALA A 22 12.01 0.21 5.11
CA ALA A 22 11.73 -0.62 6.28
C ALA A 22 10.38 -0.27 6.91
N ARG A 23 10.01 1.00 6.94
CA ARG A 23 8.71 1.44 7.45
C ARG A 23 7.58 1.02 6.54
N LEU A 24 7.77 1.12 5.23
CA LEU A 24 6.77 0.67 4.26
C LEU A 24 6.56 -0.84 4.36
N GLU A 25 7.63 -1.60 4.52
CA GLU A 25 7.54 -3.04 4.70
C GLU A 25 6.79 -3.40 5.97
N HIS A 26 7.02 -2.66 7.05
CA HIS A 26 6.30 -2.85 8.30
C HIS A 26 4.78 -2.64 8.09
N ILE A 27 4.40 -1.63 7.32
CA ILE A 27 3.00 -1.38 6.99
C ILE A 27 2.41 -2.56 6.21
N VAL A 28 3.11 -3.03 5.19
CA VAL A 28 2.64 -4.15 4.37
C VAL A 28 2.46 -5.41 5.20
N ARG A 29 3.35 -5.67 6.16
CA ARG A 29 3.28 -6.88 6.99
C ARG A 29 2.24 -6.79 8.10
N HIS A 30 2.09 -5.63 8.73
CA HIS A 30 1.42 -5.55 10.03
C HIS A 30 0.18 -4.67 10.09
N SER A 31 -0.04 -3.78 9.14
CA SER A 31 -1.23 -2.94 9.17
C SER A 31 -2.48 -3.79 8.97
N SER A 32 -3.48 -3.57 9.80
CA SER A 32 -4.77 -4.25 9.69
C SER A 32 -5.74 -3.56 8.73
N GLU A 33 -5.43 -2.35 8.31
CA GLU A 33 -6.31 -1.58 7.43
C GLU A 33 -6.05 -1.96 5.98
N ARG A 34 -6.88 -2.86 5.46
CA ARG A 34 -6.75 -3.37 4.09
C ARG A 34 -8.08 -3.32 3.38
N TYR A 35 -8.04 -2.96 2.11
CA TYR A 35 -9.23 -2.85 1.28
C TYR A 35 -8.97 -3.52 -0.06
N VAL A 36 -10.04 -3.81 -0.80
CA VAL A 36 -9.93 -4.18 -2.21
C VAL A 36 -10.28 -2.94 -3.03
N ASP A 37 -9.41 -2.59 -3.96
CA ASP A 37 -9.66 -1.53 -4.94
C ASP A 37 -10.46 -2.16 -6.08
N THR A 38 -11.74 -1.81 -6.18
CA THR A 38 -12.64 -2.42 -7.17
C THR A 38 -12.30 -2.03 -8.61
N GLU A 39 -11.57 -0.94 -8.79
CA GLU A 39 -11.17 -0.49 -10.12
C GLU A 39 -10.01 -1.30 -10.68
N THR A 40 -9.07 -1.71 -9.83
CA THR A 40 -7.89 -2.47 -10.25
C THR A 40 -7.95 -3.94 -9.88
N GLY A 41 -8.82 -4.30 -8.92
CA GLY A 41 -8.88 -5.65 -8.35
C GLY A 41 -7.77 -5.94 -7.35
N ARG A 42 -6.93 -4.96 -7.04
CA ARG A 42 -5.81 -5.17 -6.12
C ARG A 42 -6.22 -4.97 -4.68
N THR A 43 -5.51 -5.63 -3.78
CA THR A 43 -5.58 -5.32 -2.37
C THR A 43 -4.71 -4.10 -2.08
N VAL A 44 -5.18 -3.26 -1.18
CA VAL A 44 -4.50 -2.03 -0.78
C VAL A 44 -4.34 -2.06 0.73
N VAL A 45 -3.13 -1.80 1.22
CA VAL A 45 -2.88 -1.65 2.64
C VAL A 45 -2.64 -0.16 2.95
N VAL A 46 -3.20 0.30 4.06
CA VAL A 46 -3.10 1.70 4.49
C VAL A 46 -2.38 1.74 5.83
N GLY A 47 -1.44 2.66 5.97
CA GLY A 47 -0.70 2.84 7.22
C GLY A 47 0.02 4.17 7.25
N ARG A 48 0.67 4.44 8.39
CA ARG A 48 1.40 5.69 8.56
C ARG A 48 2.88 5.52 8.31
N HIS A 49 3.39 6.36 7.45
CA HIS A 49 4.83 6.55 7.25
C HIS A 49 5.16 7.94 7.79
N ASP A 50 5.83 8.00 8.94
CA ASP A 50 6.04 9.23 9.70
C ASP A 50 4.71 9.91 10.01
N LYS A 51 4.52 11.13 9.52
CA LYS A 51 3.31 11.91 9.74
C LYS A 51 2.28 11.74 8.63
N GLN A 52 2.63 11.03 7.57
CA GLN A 52 1.76 10.86 6.41
C GLN A 52 1.07 9.51 6.43
N LEU A 53 -0.19 9.51 6.00
CA LEU A 53 -0.90 8.28 5.73
C LEU A 53 -0.57 7.88 4.29
N VAL A 54 -0.24 6.61 4.09
CA VAL A 54 0.05 6.10 2.75
C VAL A 54 -0.82 4.89 2.43
N MET A 55 -1.09 4.69 1.16
CA MET A 55 -1.72 3.47 0.67
C MET A 55 -0.74 2.76 -0.26
N ILE A 56 -0.69 1.44 -0.12
CA ILE A 56 0.23 0.60 -0.89
C ILE A 56 -0.58 -0.51 -1.56
N PRO A 57 -0.91 -0.36 -2.84
CA PRO A 57 -1.48 -1.46 -3.62
C PRO A 57 -0.44 -2.54 -3.83
N TYR A 58 -0.85 -3.78 -3.76
CA TYR A 58 0.07 -4.89 -3.97
C TYR A 58 -0.62 -6.06 -4.67
N ASP A 59 0.19 -6.85 -5.38
CA ASP A 59 -0.23 -8.11 -5.96
C ASP A 59 0.23 -9.26 -5.05
N VAL A 60 -0.55 -10.33 -5.02
CA VAL A 60 -0.22 -11.53 -4.27
C VAL A 60 -0.15 -12.70 -5.24
N ASP A 61 0.92 -13.45 -5.17
CA ASP A 61 1.11 -14.68 -5.93
C ASP A 61 1.69 -15.73 -5.00
N GLU A 62 0.87 -16.72 -4.64
CA GLU A 62 1.23 -17.75 -3.67
C GLU A 62 1.72 -17.13 -2.36
N GLU A 63 3.01 -17.21 -2.06
CA GLU A 63 3.57 -16.65 -0.83
C GLU A 63 4.35 -15.36 -1.05
N THR A 64 4.18 -14.74 -2.22
CA THR A 64 4.90 -13.52 -2.56
C THR A 64 3.94 -12.34 -2.64
N VAL A 65 4.29 -11.26 -1.95
CA VAL A 65 3.58 -9.98 -1.99
C VAL A 65 4.47 -8.99 -2.72
N THR A 66 3.95 -8.40 -3.79
CA THR A 66 4.70 -7.45 -4.61
C THR A 66 4.00 -6.09 -4.60
N PRO A 67 4.49 -5.12 -3.81
CA PRO A 67 3.94 -3.77 -3.85
C PRO A 67 4.09 -3.16 -5.25
N VAL A 68 3.05 -2.45 -5.68
CA VAL A 68 3.01 -1.85 -7.02
C VAL A 68 3.49 -0.41 -6.98
N THR A 69 3.04 0.34 -5.98
CA THR A 69 3.38 1.75 -5.81
C THR A 69 3.06 2.18 -4.39
N VAL A 70 3.39 3.42 -4.05
CA VAL A 70 3.04 4.03 -2.76
C VAL A 70 2.45 5.40 -3.04
N HIS A 71 1.27 5.67 -2.50
CA HIS A 71 0.63 6.96 -2.61
C HIS A 71 0.35 7.56 -1.24
N VAL A 72 0.59 8.84 -1.09
CA VAL A 72 0.11 9.58 0.08
C VAL A 72 -1.40 9.74 -0.06
N ILE A 73 -2.13 9.46 1.01
CA ILE A 73 -3.59 9.55 1.02
C ILE A 73 -4.04 10.23 2.32
N THR A 74 -5.23 10.81 2.31
CA THR A 74 -5.83 11.39 3.51
C THR A 74 -6.96 10.52 4.02
N ARG A 75 -7.35 10.71 5.29
CA ARG A 75 -8.51 10.01 5.83
C ARG A 75 -9.79 10.39 5.10
N GLN A 76 -9.91 11.63 4.66
CA GLN A 76 -11.05 12.08 3.88
C GLN A 76 -11.12 11.34 2.54
N GLN A 77 -9.98 11.18 1.86
CA GLN A 77 -9.93 10.44 0.61
C GLN A 77 -10.25 8.96 0.81
N THR A 78 -9.76 8.36 1.89
CA THR A 78 -10.06 6.97 2.22
C THR A 78 -11.57 6.77 2.43
N ARG A 79 -12.20 7.66 3.22
CA ARG A 79 -13.65 7.61 3.44
C ARG A 79 -14.43 7.79 2.15
N PHE A 80 -14.01 8.70 1.29
CA PHE A 80 -14.66 8.94 0.00
C PHE A 80 -14.61 7.67 -0.86
N ARG A 81 -13.46 7.00 -0.91
CA ARG A 81 -13.33 5.77 -1.69
C ARG A 81 -14.17 4.63 -1.14
N LEU A 82 -14.33 4.56 0.18
CA LEU A 82 -15.24 3.59 0.80
C LEU A 82 -16.70 3.90 0.47
N GLN A 83 -17.09 5.17 0.52
CA GLN A 83 -18.46 5.61 0.24
C GLN A 83 -18.86 5.37 -1.21
N THR A 84 -17.93 5.56 -2.14
CA THR A 84 -18.20 5.42 -3.57
C THR A 84 -18.05 3.98 -4.06
N GLY A 85 -17.61 3.05 -3.19
CA GLY A 85 -17.39 1.67 -3.59
C GLY A 85 -16.08 1.43 -4.32
N ARG A 86 -15.21 2.42 -4.41
CA ARG A 86 -13.85 2.25 -4.95
C ARG A 86 -13.04 1.32 -4.06
N PHE A 87 -13.16 1.48 -2.74
CA PHE A 87 -12.60 0.56 -1.76
C PHE A 87 -13.71 -0.25 -1.11
N THR A 88 -13.50 -1.56 -0.98
CA THR A 88 -14.39 -2.47 -0.24
C THR A 88 -13.56 -3.29 0.75
N ILE A 89 -14.23 -3.78 1.76
CA ILE A 89 -13.59 -4.63 2.77
C ILE A 89 -13.50 -6.08 2.30
#